data_e1a0c252df011ad7119ef2599887aa70
#
_entry.id   e1a0c252df011ad7119ef2599887aa70
#
_cell.length_a   1.000
_cell.length_b   1.000
_cell.length_c   1.000
_cell.angle_alpha   90.00
_cell.angle_beta   90.00
_cell.angle_gamma   90.00
#
_symmetry.space_group_name_H-M   'P 1'
#
loop_
_entity.id
_entity.type
_entity.pdbx_description
1 polymer ?
#
loop_
_entity_poly.entity_id
_entity_poly.type
_entity_poly.pdbx_seq_one_letter_code
_entity_poly.pdbx_strand_id
1 'polypeptide(L)'
;KKKKVNKPCNVVVIGGGTAGLEAACTAAEVGCTTFLFEKNDHLGGLAVEISKIPDKKRLRDFPDYLVHRASKLTNLFIFKGQEATLPLIKALHPNIIVNSTGSNPLLPPIKGLHDHIDKEGSKVASITGMINHLADYPEDCTGKKVVVVGGGAVGLDVVEYFAPKGAQVSIVEMMPQIGKDLDPVSKCGTNTLMREHNVNQMTETALCEVKADAVYYTHLRAHETLSDLVC
;
A
#
# COMPACT_ATOMS: atom_id res chain seq x y z
N LYS A 1 -28.85 -7.55 13.52
CA LYS A 1 -28.33 -7.75 14.89
C LYS A 1 -27.39 -8.94 14.88
N LYS A 2 -26.11 -8.79 15.30
CA LYS A 2 -25.13 -9.90 15.34
C LYS A 2 -25.57 -10.95 16.39
N LYS A 3 -25.48 -12.24 16.05
CA LYS A 3 -25.81 -13.32 16.97
C LYS A 3 -24.69 -13.46 18.01
N LYS A 4 -25.04 -13.50 19.29
CA LYS A 4 -24.07 -13.69 20.38
C LYS A 4 -23.56 -15.13 20.43
N VAL A 5 -22.33 -15.32 20.90
CA VAL A 5 -21.80 -16.66 21.20
C VAL A 5 -22.48 -17.24 22.43
N ASN A 6 -22.69 -18.55 22.43
CA ASN A 6 -23.38 -19.25 23.53
C ASN A 6 -22.39 -19.80 24.58
N LYS A 7 -21.08 -19.81 24.28
CA LYS A 7 -20.02 -20.33 25.15
C LYS A 7 -18.87 -19.33 25.22
N PRO A 8 -18.12 -19.29 26.32
CA PRO A 8 -16.88 -18.50 26.39
C PRO A 8 -15.97 -18.81 25.21
N CYS A 9 -15.43 -17.76 24.59
CA CYS A 9 -14.59 -17.86 23.40
C CYS A 9 -13.46 -16.84 23.50
N ASN A 10 -12.21 -17.31 23.39
CA ASN A 10 -11.04 -16.46 23.29
C ASN A 10 -10.63 -16.35 21.82
N VAL A 11 -10.48 -15.13 21.33
CA VAL A 11 -10.04 -14.85 19.97
C VAL A 11 -8.75 -14.05 20.01
N VAL A 12 -7.73 -14.52 19.30
CA VAL A 12 -6.48 -13.78 19.09
C VAL A 12 -6.46 -13.29 17.66
N VAL A 13 -6.27 -11.97 17.49
CA VAL A 13 -6.14 -11.31 16.19
C VAL A 13 -4.72 -10.81 16.03
N ILE A 14 -4.06 -11.17 14.95
CA ILE A 14 -2.67 -10.81 14.64
C ILE A 14 -2.69 -9.79 13.50
N GLY A 15 -2.26 -8.56 13.80
CA GLY A 15 -2.26 -7.43 12.89
C GLY A 15 -3.43 -6.46 13.13
N GLY A 16 -3.09 -5.21 13.43
CA GLY A 16 -4.02 -4.12 13.75
C GLY A 16 -4.40 -3.25 12.56
N GLY A 17 -4.33 -3.79 11.33
CA GLY A 17 -4.87 -3.15 10.13
C GLY A 17 -6.40 -3.15 10.10
N THR A 18 -6.99 -2.65 9.03
CA THR A 18 -8.46 -2.57 8.88
C THR A 18 -9.15 -3.91 9.03
N ALA A 19 -8.60 -4.97 8.43
CA ALA A 19 -9.15 -6.32 8.52
C ALA A 19 -9.11 -6.86 9.96
N GLY A 20 -7.97 -6.68 10.64
CA GLY A 20 -7.80 -7.13 12.03
C GLY A 20 -8.67 -6.35 13.01
N LEU A 21 -8.77 -5.05 12.86
CA LEU A 21 -9.65 -4.21 13.66
C LEU A 21 -11.12 -4.63 13.50
N GLU A 22 -11.59 -4.83 12.26
CA GLU A 22 -12.96 -5.29 12.01
C GLU A 22 -13.22 -6.67 12.62
N ALA A 23 -12.28 -7.60 12.45
CA ALA A 23 -12.38 -8.94 13.03
C ALA A 23 -12.43 -8.88 14.57
N ALA A 24 -11.54 -8.10 15.17
CA ALA A 24 -11.48 -7.94 16.63
C ALA A 24 -12.74 -7.31 17.20
N CYS A 25 -13.22 -6.21 16.60
CA CYS A 25 -14.47 -5.58 17.01
C CYS A 25 -15.65 -6.55 16.87
N THR A 26 -15.71 -7.26 15.76
CA THR A 26 -16.81 -8.22 15.52
C THR A 26 -16.78 -9.38 16.53
N ALA A 27 -15.61 -9.94 16.81
CA ALA A 27 -15.45 -11.01 17.81
C ALA A 27 -15.87 -10.53 19.21
N ALA A 28 -15.42 -9.35 19.62
CA ALA A 28 -15.79 -8.79 20.91
C ALA A 28 -17.30 -8.45 21.00
N GLU A 29 -17.88 -7.89 19.95
CA GLU A 29 -19.32 -7.56 19.90
C GLU A 29 -20.22 -8.80 20.00
N VAL A 30 -19.79 -9.96 19.48
CA VAL A 30 -20.55 -11.19 19.66
C VAL A 30 -20.31 -11.85 21.01
N GLY A 31 -19.41 -11.33 21.85
CA GLY A 31 -19.21 -11.74 23.22
C GLY A 31 -17.94 -12.55 23.49
N CYS A 32 -17.01 -12.67 22.54
CA CYS A 32 -15.71 -13.30 22.76
C CYS A 32 -14.79 -12.36 23.54
N THR A 33 -13.92 -12.92 24.39
CA THR A 33 -12.73 -12.21 24.89
C THR A 33 -11.72 -12.13 23.77
N THR A 34 -11.36 -10.92 23.36
CA THR A 34 -10.56 -10.73 22.13
C THR A 34 -9.25 -10.01 22.46
N PHE A 35 -8.17 -10.52 21.91
CA PHE A 35 -6.82 -9.98 22.05
C PHE A 35 -6.30 -9.63 20.67
N LEU A 36 -5.99 -8.36 20.42
CA LEU A 36 -5.42 -7.88 19.16
C LEU A 36 -3.99 -7.42 19.39
N PHE A 37 -3.08 -7.98 18.60
CA PHE A 37 -1.65 -7.63 18.60
C PHE A 37 -1.29 -6.88 17.33
N GLU A 38 -0.61 -5.74 17.47
CA GLU A 38 -0.04 -4.96 16.40
C GLU A 38 1.43 -4.66 16.70
N LYS A 39 2.32 -5.03 15.77
CA LYS A 39 3.78 -4.83 15.93
C LYS A 39 4.18 -3.36 15.92
N ASN A 40 3.44 -2.51 15.17
CA ASN A 40 3.67 -1.07 15.13
C ASN A 40 3.01 -0.38 16.34
N ASP A 41 3.42 0.84 16.60
CA ASP A 41 2.87 1.68 17.68
C ASP A 41 1.49 2.28 17.37
N HIS A 42 1.01 2.12 16.12
CA HIS A 42 -0.26 2.66 15.63
C HIS A 42 -1.12 1.59 14.96
N LEU A 43 -2.42 1.85 14.89
CA LEU A 43 -3.43 0.99 14.28
C LEU A 43 -3.86 1.53 12.91
N GLY A 44 -4.53 0.68 12.12
CA GLY A 44 -5.12 1.03 10.83
C GLY A 44 -4.34 0.52 9.63
N GLY A 45 -3.07 0.13 9.84
CA GLY A 45 -2.24 -0.52 8.82
C GLY A 45 -2.08 0.32 7.55
N LEU A 46 -2.00 -0.34 6.41
CA LEU A 46 -1.70 0.29 5.11
C LEU A 46 -2.69 1.40 4.73
N ALA A 47 -3.96 1.33 5.14
CA ALA A 47 -4.93 2.38 4.84
C ALA A 47 -4.55 3.73 5.49
N VAL A 48 -3.97 3.71 6.69
CA VAL A 48 -3.44 4.90 7.35
C VAL A 48 -2.20 5.41 6.64
N GLU A 49 -1.31 4.52 6.20
CA GLU A 49 -0.11 4.92 5.44
C GLU A 49 -0.49 5.59 4.11
N ILE A 50 -1.35 4.95 3.30
CA ILE A 50 -1.80 5.51 2.02
C ILE A 50 -2.54 6.84 2.21
N SER A 51 -3.26 7.03 3.31
CA SER A 51 -3.98 8.27 3.60
C SER A 51 -3.07 9.50 3.79
N LYS A 52 -1.76 9.32 3.91
CA LYS A 52 -0.78 10.40 3.92
C LYS A 52 -0.68 11.10 2.55
N ILE A 53 -1.01 10.40 1.47
CA ILE A 53 -1.12 10.99 0.13
C ILE A 53 -2.31 11.97 0.14
N PRO A 54 -2.12 13.25 -0.26
CA PRO A 54 -3.11 14.31 -0.10
C PRO A 54 -4.52 13.97 -0.61
N ASP A 55 -4.62 13.35 -1.78
CA ASP A 55 -5.91 12.99 -2.39
C ASP A 55 -6.53 11.71 -1.83
N LYS A 56 -5.79 10.97 -0.99
CA LYS A 56 -6.22 9.73 -0.37
C LYS A 56 -6.57 9.89 1.13
N LYS A 57 -6.63 11.10 1.66
CA LYS A 57 -6.88 11.39 3.10
C LYS A 57 -8.09 10.66 3.66
N ARG A 58 -9.15 10.52 2.88
CA ARG A 58 -10.39 9.85 3.31
C ARG A 58 -10.25 8.34 3.54
N LEU A 59 -9.16 7.71 3.09
CA LEU A 59 -8.89 6.31 3.42
C LEU A 59 -8.67 6.10 4.92
N ARG A 60 -8.36 7.15 5.67
CA ARG A 60 -8.22 7.13 7.12
C ARG A 60 -9.56 7.04 7.87
N ASP A 61 -10.64 7.50 7.27
CA ASP A 61 -11.96 7.57 7.93
C ASP A 61 -12.40 6.19 8.46
N PHE A 62 -12.17 5.13 7.69
CA PHE A 62 -12.57 3.79 8.06
C PHE A 62 -11.72 3.18 9.21
N PRO A 63 -10.39 3.19 9.16
CA PRO A 63 -9.57 2.82 10.31
C PRO A 63 -9.91 3.60 11.58
N ASP A 64 -10.07 4.92 11.50
CA ASP A 64 -10.40 5.76 12.65
C ASP A 64 -11.77 5.39 13.25
N TYR A 65 -12.75 5.10 12.39
CA TYR A 65 -14.05 4.57 12.85
C TYR A 65 -13.87 3.22 13.58
N LEU A 66 -13.04 2.31 13.08
CA LEU A 66 -12.79 1.02 13.71
C LEU A 66 -12.07 1.16 15.06
N VAL A 67 -11.09 2.04 15.15
CA VAL A 67 -10.40 2.35 16.41
C VAL A 67 -11.39 2.92 17.44
N HIS A 68 -12.25 3.87 17.02
CA HIS A 68 -13.30 4.41 17.90
C HIS A 68 -14.32 3.35 18.31
N ARG A 69 -14.70 2.44 17.40
CA ARG A 69 -15.59 1.32 17.74
C ARG A 69 -14.92 0.35 18.72
N ALA A 70 -13.65 0.04 18.54
CA ALA A 70 -12.86 -0.81 19.43
C ALA A 70 -12.77 -0.22 20.85
N SER A 71 -12.61 1.10 21.00
CA SER A 71 -12.48 1.75 22.31
C SER A 71 -13.72 1.62 23.21
N LYS A 72 -14.88 1.27 22.64
CA LYS A 72 -16.13 1.04 23.36
C LYS A 72 -16.32 -0.39 23.88
N LEU A 73 -15.41 -1.31 23.53
CA LEU A 73 -15.54 -2.75 23.80
C LEU A 73 -14.64 -3.13 24.99
N THR A 74 -15.26 -3.44 26.12
CA THR A 74 -14.54 -3.75 27.39
C THR A 74 -13.90 -5.15 27.38
N ASN A 75 -14.28 -6.00 26.45
CA ASN A 75 -13.76 -7.36 26.25
C ASN A 75 -12.80 -7.47 25.05
N LEU A 76 -12.34 -6.33 24.51
CA LEU A 76 -11.29 -6.23 23.49
C LEU A 76 -10.04 -5.61 24.11
N PHE A 77 -8.95 -6.37 24.09
CA PHE A 77 -7.63 -5.95 24.58
C PHE A 77 -6.69 -5.73 23.41
N ILE A 78 -6.13 -4.55 23.29
CA ILE A 78 -5.28 -4.14 22.16
C ILE A 78 -3.86 -3.89 22.65
N PHE A 79 -2.89 -4.57 22.04
CA PHE A 79 -1.47 -4.47 22.31
C PHE A 79 -0.74 -3.91 21.11
N LYS A 80 -0.39 -2.62 21.17
CA LYS A 80 0.40 -1.93 20.14
C LYS A 80 1.88 -2.01 20.47
N GLY A 81 2.75 -1.96 19.45
CA GLY A 81 4.18 -2.12 19.61
C GLY A 81 4.58 -3.53 20.06
N GLN A 82 3.68 -4.51 19.90
CA GLN A 82 3.90 -5.87 20.36
C GLN A 82 3.65 -6.90 19.26
N GLU A 83 4.70 -7.58 18.86
CA GLU A 83 4.60 -8.69 17.92
C GLU A 83 3.97 -9.91 18.60
N ALA A 84 3.03 -10.54 17.89
CA ALA A 84 2.37 -11.76 18.33
C ALA A 84 3.31 -12.97 18.13
N THR A 85 3.99 -13.38 19.18
CA THR A 85 4.83 -14.59 19.15
C THR A 85 4.03 -15.85 19.47
N LEU A 86 4.48 -16.99 18.96
CA LEU A 86 3.79 -18.27 19.20
C LEU A 86 3.62 -18.61 20.69
N PRO A 87 4.62 -18.40 21.58
CA PRO A 87 4.43 -18.60 23.02
C PRO A 87 3.32 -17.72 23.61
N LEU A 88 3.29 -16.43 23.22
CA LEU A 88 2.29 -15.47 23.69
C LEU A 88 0.88 -15.89 23.26
N ILE A 89 0.72 -16.26 22.00
CA ILE A 89 -0.57 -16.75 21.48
C ILE A 89 -1.04 -17.98 22.23
N LYS A 90 -0.15 -18.97 22.46
CA LYS A 90 -0.49 -20.20 23.18
C LYS A 90 -0.91 -19.92 24.63
N ALA A 91 -0.26 -18.97 25.29
CA ALA A 91 -0.58 -18.61 26.69
C ALA A 91 -1.99 -18.04 26.87
N LEU A 92 -2.60 -17.49 25.81
CA LEU A 92 -3.97 -16.97 25.82
C LEU A 92 -5.03 -18.04 25.59
N HIS A 93 -4.65 -19.28 25.34
CA HIS A 93 -5.54 -20.41 25.05
C HIS A 93 -6.65 -20.06 24.06
N PRO A 94 -6.32 -19.59 22.83
CA PRO A 94 -7.30 -19.14 21.87
C PRO A 94 -8.15 -20.30 21.34
N ASN A 95 -9.44 -20.04 21.18
CA ASN A 95 -10.34 -20.92 20.42
C ASN A 95 -10.24 -20.63 18.92
N ILE A 96 -9.95 -19.36 18.58
CA ILE A 96 -9.81 -18.88 17.21
C ILE A 96 -8.62 -17.96 17.12
N ILE A 97 -7.83 -18.13 16.06
CA ILE A 97 -6.76 -17.21 15.67
C ILE A 97 -7.12 -16.60 14.32
N VAL A 98 -7.11 -15.28 14.25
CA VAL A 98 -7.31 -14.53 13.00
C VAL A 98 -5.97 -13.95 12.58
N ASN A 99 -5.45 -14.42 11.44
CA ASN A 99 -4.25 -13.86 10.84
C ASN A 99 -4.65 -12.73 9.87
N SER A 100 -4.30 -11.50 10.22
CA SER A 100 -4.55 -10.27 9.47
C SER A 100 -3.29 -9.40 9.34
N THR A 101 -2.14 -10.05 9.19
CA THR A 101 -0.81 -9.40 9.13
C THR A 101 -0.57 -8.61 7.84
N GLY A 102 -1.52 -8.65 6.90
CA GLY A 102 -1.41 -7.95 5.62
C GLY A 102 -0.46 -8.63 4.63
N SER A 103 0.09 -7.83 3.74
CA SER A 103 1.05 -8.28 2.74
C SER A 103 2.22 -7.31 2.62
N ASN A 104 3.36 -7.82 2.22
CA ASN A 104 4.51 -7.02 1.83
C ASN A 104 4.56 -6.91 0.30
N PRO A 105 4.97 -5.77 -0.27
CA PRO A 105 5.20 -5.67 -1.71
C PRO A 105 6.21 -6.72 -2.17
N LEU A 106 5.86 -7.46 -3.22
CA LEU A 106 6.81 -8.35 -3.87
C LEU A 106 7.62 -7.53 -4.88
N LEU A 107 8.92 -7.41 -4.62
CA LEU A 107 9.83 -6.79 -5.56
C LEU A 107 10.26 -7.83 -6.60
N PRO A 108 10.09 -7.55 -7.90
CA PRO A 108 10.53 -8.45 -8.95
C PRO A 108 12.06 -8.57 -8.97
N PRO A 109 12.63 -9.69 -9.48
CA PRO A 109 14.08 -9.90 -9.54
C PRO A 109 14.70 -9.12 -10.72
N ILE A 110 14.59 -7.79 -10.67
CA ILE A 110 15.15 -6.89 -11.67
C ILE A 110 16.57 -6.53 -11.25
N LYS A 111 17.51 -6.59 -12.19
CA LYS A 111 18.91 -6.27 -11.96
C LYS A 111 19.06 -4.86 -11.40
N GLY A 112 19.78 -4.71 -10.28
CA GLY A 112 20.04 -3.45 -9.60
C GLY A 112 18.87 -2.89 -8.78
N LEU A 113 17.64 -3.42 -8.90
CA LEU A 113 16.49 -2.91 -8.15
C LEU A 113 16.73 -2.97 -6.63
N HIS A 114 17.15 -4.12 -6.12
CA HIS A 114 17.39 -4.31 -4.69
C HIS A 114 18.58 -3.49 -4.16
N ASP A 115 19.49 -3.08 -5.03
CA ASP A 115 20.67 -2.28 -4.66
C ASP A 115 20.32 -0.79 -4.48
N HIS A 116 19.23 -0.34 -5.11
CA HIS A 116 18.87 1.08 -5.17
C HIS A 116 17.54 1.41 -4.47
N ILE A 117 16.56 0.48 -4.41
CA ILE A 117 15.24 0.79 -3.91
C ILE A 117 15.26 1.17 -2.42
N ASP A 118 14.64 2.30 -2.09
CA ASP A 118 14.52 2.87 -0.74
C ASP A 118 15.86 3.04 0.01
N LYS A 119 16.96 3.19 -0.72
CA LYS A 119 18.28 3.47 -0.14
C LYS A 119 18.49 4.96 0.05
N GLU A 120 19.24 5.33 1.08
CA GLU A 120 19.63 6.72 1.32
C GLU A 120 20.30 7.34 0.09
N GLY A 121 19.82 8.51 -0.32
CA GLY A 121 20.31 9.21 -1.51
C GLY A 121 19.90 8.60 -2.86
N SER A 122 19.17 7.49 -2.87
CA SER A 122 18.65 6.89 -4.10
C SER A 122 17.44 7.66 -4.62
N LYS A 123 17.28 7.66 -5.95
CA LYS A 123 16.09 8.17 -6.64
C LYS A 123 15.06 7.07 -6.95
N VAL A 124 15.32 5.85 -6.47
CA VAL A 124 14.45 4.69 -6.68
C VAL A 124 13.69 4.43 -5.40
N ALA A 125 12.37 4.58 -5.46
CA ALA A 125 11.51 4.40 -4.31
C ALA A 125 10.44 3.35 -4.57
N SER A 126 10.12 2.56 -3.54
CA SER A 126 8.85 1.84 -3.47
C SER A 126 7.71 2.80 -3.13
N ILE A 127 6.46 2.36 -3.30
CA ILE A 127 5.31 3.17 -2.85
C ILE A 127 5.40 3.50 -1.35
N THR A 128 5.87 2.59 -0.53
CA THR A 128 6.06 2.81 0.91
C THR A 128 7.19 3.81 1.16
N GLY A 129 8.31 3.69 0.45
CA GLY A 129 9.40 4.64 0.50
C GLY A 129 8.93 6.05 0.08
N MET A 130 8.20 6.16 -1.03
CA MET A 130 7.62 7.42 -1.46
C MET A 130 6.70 8.03 -0.37
N ILE A 131 5.79 7.26 0.22
CA ILE A 131 4.86 7.74 1.25
C ILE A 131 5.60 8.23 2.49
N ASN A 132 6.67 7.56 2.89
CA ASN A 132 7.47 7.95 4.06
C ASN A 132 8.27 9.24 3.83
N HIS A 133 8.51 9.61 2.59
CA HIS A 133 9.29 10.75 2.15
C HIS A 133 8.48 11.78 1.37
N LEU A 134 7.13 11.81 1.52
CA LEU A 134 6.26 12.75 0.79
C LEU A 134 6.66 14.22 0.97
N ALA A 135 7.16 14.59 2.15
CA ALA A 135 7.59 15.96 2.45
C ALA A 135 8.88 16.37 1.71
N ASP A 136 9.66 15.41 1.21
CA ASP A 136 10.91 15.66 0.50
C ASP A 136 10.66 15.96 -0.99
N TYR A 137 9.47 15.65 -1.50
CA TYR A 137 9.09 15.97 -2.88
C TYR A 137 8.59 17.41 -2.99
N PRO A 138 9.06 18.19 -3.99
CA PRO A 138 8.63 19.56 -4.17
C PRO A 138 7.14 19.62 -4.60
N GLU A 139 6.48 20.72 -4.22
CA GLU A 139 5.11 21.00 -4.69
C GLU A 139 5.05 21.29 -6.20
N ASP A 140 6.09 21.90 -6.76
CA ASP A 140 6.27 22.07 -8.19
C ASP A 140 7.36 21.10 -8.69
N CYS A 141 6.95 20.14 -9.50
CA CYS A 141 7.80 19.14 -10.15
C CYS A 141 8.10 19.46 -11.61
N THR A 142 7.87 20.71 -12.06
CA THR A 142 8.14 21.12 -13.45
C THR A 142 9.61 20.82 -13.82
N GLY A 143 9.79 20.16 -14.96
CA GLY A 143 11.11 19.74 -15.43
C GLY A 143 11.68 18.47 -14.78
N LYS A 144 11.00 17.90 -13.79
CA LYS A 144 11.37 16.59 -13.22
C LYS A 144 10.80 15.47 -14.11
N LYS A 145 11.58 14.41 -14.28
CA LYS A 145 11.15 13.18 -14.95
C LYS A 145 10.85 12.10 -13.92
N VAL A 146 9.70 11.45 -14.04
CA VAL A 146 9.26 10.38 -13.15
C VAL A 146 8.91 9.17 -14.00
N VAL A 147 9.52 8.03 -13.69
CA VAL A 147 9.18 6.75 -14.31
C VAL A 147 8.46 5.88 -13.29
N VAL A 148 7.21 5.56 -13.57
CA VAL A 148 6.39 4.67 -12.75
C VAL A 148 6.43 3.28 -13.35
N VAL A 149 6.83 2.28 -12.56
CA VAL A 149 6.90 0.89 -13.00
C VAL A 149 5.73 0.10 -12.44
N GLY A 150 4.87 -0.34 -13.34
CA GLY A 150 3.62 -1.02 -13.03
C GLY A 150 2.40 -0.11 -13.22
N GLY A 151 1.51 -0.51 -14.12
CA GLY A 151 0.28 0.19 -14.48
C GLY A 151 -0.96 -0.24 -13.69
N GLY A 152 -0.79 -0.88 -12.53
CA GLY A 152 -1.89 -1.19 -11.62
C GLY A 152 -2.30 0.00 -10.75
N ALA A 153 -3.27 -0.20 -9.86
CA ALA A 153 -3.83 0.87 -9.01
C ALA A 153 -2.75 1.65 -8.23
N VAL A 154 -1.74 0.95 -7.69
CA VAL A 154 -0.66 1.57 -6.91
C VAL A 154 0.21 2.50 -7.77
N GLY A 155 0.61 2.05 -8.97
CA GLY A 155 1.38 2.89 -9.89
C GLY A 155 0.59 4.11 -10.36
N LEU A 156 -0.71 3.95 -10.55
CA LEU A 156 -1.60 5.05 -10.93
C LEU A 156 -1.77 6.07 -9.81
N ASP A 157 -1.74 5.66 -8.53
CA ASP A 157 -1.69 6.59 -7.40
C ASP A 157 -0.42 7.47 -7.43
N VAL A 158 0.72 6.92 -7.87
CA VAL A 158 1.96 7.69 -8.08
C VAL A 158 1.83 8.67 -9.24
N VAL A 159 1.22 8.25 -10.35
CA VAL A 159 0.91 9.15 -11.48
C VAL A 159 0.01 10.30 -11.03
N GLU A 160 -1.07 10.02 -10.30
CA GLU A 160 -1.99 11.01 -9.74
C GLU A 160 -1.28 12.01 -8.81
N TYR A 161 -0.23 11.60 -8.13
CA TYR A 161 0.54 12.47 -7.24
C TYR A 161 1.48 13.42 -8.00
N PHE A 162 2.21 12.92 -9.01
CA PHE A 162 3.27 13.69 -9.67
C PHE A 162 2.83 14.45 -10.93
N ALA A 163 1.89 13.89 -11.71
CA ALA A 163 1.50 14.52 -12.98
C ALA A 163 0.84 15.89 -12.79
N PRO A 164 -0.09 16.11 -11.84
CA PRO A 164 -0.66 17.43 -11.58
C PRO A 164 0.36 18.45 -11.04
N LYS A 165 1.49 17.99 -10.47
CA LYS A 165 2.59 18.84 -10.01
C LYS A 165 3.55 19.25 -11.14
N GLY A 166 3.25 18.93 -12.39
CA GLY A 166 4.04 19.34 -13.56
C GLY A 166 5.20 18.42 -13.92
N ALA A 167 5.33 17.25 -13.28
CA ALA A 167 6.33 16.26 -13.65
C ALA A 167 6.06 15.66 -15.04
N GLN A 168 7.12 15.35 -15.78
CA GLN A 168 7.07 14.55 -16.98
C GLN A 168 7.00 13.07 -16.58
N VAL A 169 5.79 12.52 -16.53
CA VAL A 169 5.57 11.15 -16.06
C VAL A 169 5.54 10.17 -17.22
N SER A 170 6.31 9.10 -17.10
CA SER A 170 6.23 7.90 -17.97
C SER A 170 5.82 6.70 -17.13
N ILE A 171 4.85 5.92 -17.61
CA ILE A 171 4.42 4.69 -16.96
C ILE A 171 4.80 3.48 -17.82
N VAL A 172 5.49 2.53 -17.23
CA VAL A 172 5.96 1.30 -17.87
C VAL A 172 5.15 0.12 -17.36
N GLU A 173 4.48 -0.59 -18.28
CA GLU A 173 3.61 -1.72 -17.93
C GLU A 173 3.88 -2.92 -18.88
N MET A 174 4.10 -4.10 -18.29
CA MET A 174 4.33 -5.32 -19.06
C MET A 174 3.08 -5.83 -19.78
N MET A 175 1.92 -5.55 -19.21
CA MET A 175 0.64 -5.95 -19.81
C MET A 175 0.25 -4.99 -20.95
N PRO A 176 -0.60 -5.42 -21.88
CA PRO A 176 -1.06 -4.57 -22.98
C PRO A 176 -2.00 -3.45 -22.54
N GLN A 177 -2.37 -3.38 -21.26
CA GLN A 177 -3.34 -2.41 -20.75
C GLN A 177 -2.96 -1.91 -19.36
N ILE A 178 -2.92 -0.57 -19.19
CA ILE A 178 -2.80 0.11 -17.91
C ILE A 178 -4.17 0.13 -17.22
N GLY A 179 -4.18 0.02 -15.89
CA GLY A 179 -5.41 0.06 -15.08
C GLY A 179 -6.36 -1.11 -15.35
N LYS A 180 -5.84 -2.28 -15.71
CA LYS A 180 -6.66 -3.47 -16.00
C LYS A 180 -7.60 -3.83 -14.85
N ASP A 181 -7.12 -3.69 -13.61
CA ASP A 181 -7.82 -4.11 -12.39
C ASP A 181 -8.65 -2.97 -11.76
N LEU A 182 -8.68 -1.78 -12.38
CA LEU A 182 -9.52 -0.69 -11.92
C LEU A 182 -10.99 -0.89 -12.32
N ASP A 183 -11.88 -0.43 -11.44
CA ASP A 183 -13.30 -0.31 -11.81
C ASP A 183 -13.49 0.75 -12.92
N PRO A 184 -14.60 0.70 -13.67
CA PRO A 184 -14.83 1.57 -14.83
C PRO A 184 -14.81 3.07 -14.49
N VAL A 185 -15.25 3.46 -13.29
CA VAL A 185 -15.31 4.88 -12.87
C VAL A 185 -13.90 5.39 -12.58
N SER A 186 -13.14 4.68 -11.76
CA SER A 186 -11.73 5.00 -11.46
C SER A 186 -10.90 5.03 -12.73
N LYS A 187 -11.09 4.05 -13.63
CA LYS A 187 -10.38 4.00 -14.91
C LYS A 187 -10.67 5.21 -15.80
N CYS A 188 -11.92 5.68 -15.84
CA CYS A 188 -12.29 6.86 -16.60
C CYS A 188 -11.56 8.11 -16.06
N GLY A 189 -11.56 8.30 -14.74
CA GLY A 189 -10.86 9.41 -14.08
C GLY A 189 -9.36 9.40 -14.35
N THR A 190 -8.71 8.26 -14.13
CA THR A 190 -7.26 8.11 -14.33
C THR A 190 -6.87 8.30 -15.80
N ASN A 191 -7.64 7.77 -16.75
CA ASN A 191 -7.38 7.98 -18.19
C ASN A 191 -7.49 9.45 -18.57
N THR A 192 -8.45 10.18 -17.99
CA THR A 192 -8.61 11.62 -18.22
C THR A 192 -7.40 12.38 -17.69
N LEU A 193 -6.98 12.10 -16.46
CA LEU A 193 -5.80 12.70 -15.85
C LEU A 193 -4.52 12.43 -16.66
N MET A 194 -4.30 11.18 -17.06
CA MET A 194 -3.12 10.83 -17.87
C MET A 194 -3.09 11.59 -19.21
N ARG A 195 -4.25 11.80 -19.85
CA ARG A 195 -4.34 12.56 -21.08
C ARG A 195 -4.12 14.06 -20.86
N GLU A 196 -4.71 14.65 -19.82
CA GLU A 196 -4.58 16.08 -19.50
C GLU A 196 -3.15 16.47 -19.15
N HIS A 197 -2.41 15.57 -18.50
CA HIS A 197 -1.01 15.79 -18.11
C HIS A 197 0.01 15.16 -19.06
N ASN A 198 -0.43 14.68 -20.24
CA ASN A 198 0.45 14.11 -21.27
C ASN A 198 1.35 12.98 -20.73
N VAL A 199 0.80 12.11 -19.87
CA VAL A 199 1.54 10.98 -19.32
C VAL A 199 1.92 10.01 -20.44
N ASN A 200 3.21 9.72 -20.57
CA ASN A 200 3.71 8.75 -21.54
C ASN A 200 3.39 7.32 -21.09
N GLN A 201 2.59 6.60 -21.86
CA GLN A 201 2.12 5.26 -21.53
C GLN A 201 2.86 4.22 -22.37
N MET A 202 3.66 3.40 -21.71
CA MET A 202 4.50 2.37 -22.32
C MET A 202 4.01 0.99 -21.90
N THR A 203 3.02 0.47 -22.62
CA THR A 203 2.49 -0.88 -22.44
C THR A 203 3.39 -1.91 -23.16
N GLU A 204 3.21 -3.20 -22.83
CA GLU A 204 4.01 -4.29 -23.38
C GLU A 204 5.52 -4.04 -23.23
N THR A 205 5.89 -3.36 -22.14
CA THR A 205 7.25 -2.91 -21.87
C THR A 205 7.69 -3.40 -20.50
N ALA A 206 8.83 -4.05 -20.44
CA ALA A 206 9.40 -4.61 -19.23
C ALA A 206 10.61 -3.82 -18.75
N LEU A 207 10.67 -3.53 -17.46
CA LEU A 207 11.86 -3.01 -16.79
C LEU A 207 12.93 -4.11 -16.73
N CYS A 208 14.15 -3.84 -17.23
CA CYS A 208 15.23 -4.80 -17.30
C CYS A 208 16.33 -4.54 -16.28
N GLU A 209 16.67 -3.30 -16.04
CA GLU A 209 17.77 -2.92 -15.15
C GLU A 209 17.48 -1.56 -14.51
N VAL A 210 17.89 -1.42 -13.25
CA VAL A 210 17.88 -0.18 -12.48
C VAL A 210 19.30 0.21 -12.13
N LYS A 211 19.66 1.48 -12.35
CA LYS A 211 20.92 2.09 -11.91
C LYS A 211 20.62 3.32 -11.06
N ALA A 212 21.64 3.88 -10.45
CA ALA A 212 21.51 5.04 -9.57
C ALA A 212 20.85 6.27 -10.23
N ASP A 213 21.03 6.42 -11.53
CA ASP A 213 20.63 7.60 -12.31
C ASP A 213 19.77 7.27 -13.55
N ALA A 214 19.50 5.98 -13.81
CA ALA A 214 18.78 5.56 -15.00
C ALA A 214 18.06 4.24 -14.81
N VAL A 215 17.00 4.04 -15.59
CA VAL A 215 16.36 2.74 -15.81
C VAL A 215 16.46 2.32 -17.26
N TYR A 216 16.54 1.02 -17.45
CA TYR A 216 16.55 0.38 -18.75
C TYR A 216 15.32 -0.50 -18.88
N TYR A 217 14.57 -0.32 -19.95
CA TYR A 217 13.40 -1.12 -20.27
C TYR A 217 13.44 -1.61 -21.72
N THR A 218 12.69 -2.65 -22.04
CA THR A 218 12.56 -3.18 -23.38
C THR A 218 11.11 -3.40 -23.74
N HIS A 219 10.73 -3.05 -24.95
CA HIS A 219 9.45 -3.46 -25.52
C HIS A 219 9.44 -4.97 -25.74
N LEU A 220 8.39 -5.65 -25.28
CA LEU A 220 8.27 -7.11 -25.44
C LEU A 220 8.13 -7.55 -26.92
N ARG A 221 7.82 -6.59 -27.81
CA ARG A 221 7.68 -6.82 -29.27
C ARG A 221 8.79 -6.20 -30.12
N ALA A 222 9.68 -5.37 -29.55
CA ALA A 222 10.78 -4.73 -30.25
C ALA A 222 11.96 -4.48 -29.31
N HIS A 223 13.20 -4.59 -29.82
CA HIS A 223 14.41 -4.24 -29.06
C HIS A 223 14.71 -2.74 -29.20
N GLU A 224 14.22 -1.94 -28.30
CA GLU A 224 14.66 -0.52 -28.15
C GLU A 224 15.04 -0.25 -26.69
N THR A 225 16.16 0.46 -26.50
CA THR A 225 16.66 0.86 -25.18
C THR A 225 16.62 2.38 -25.08
N LEU A 226 15.87 2.90 -24.13
CA LEU A 226 15.89 4.31 -23.75
C LEU A 226 16.33 4.43 -22.29
N SER A 227 17.10 5.46 -21.95
CA SER A 227 17.59 5.72 -20.60
C SER A 227 16.88 6.92 -19.99
N ASP A 228 16.08 6.70 -18.96
CA ASP A 228 15.41 7.75 -18.18
C ASP A 228 15.53 7.51 -16.68
N LEU A 229 15.44 8.60 -15.90
CA LEU A 229 15.54 8.56 -14.44
C LEU A 229 14.31 7.93 -13.80
N VAL A 230 14.53 7.17 -12.70
CA VAL A 230 13.48 6.45 -11.96
C VAL A 230 13.07 7.20 -10.71
N CYS A 231 11.79 7.20 -10.45
CA CYS A 231 11.20 7.31 -9.09
C CYS A 231 10.42 6.07 -8.76
#